data_a630f4da2d45a93cf792caefbc1d8ae0
#
_entry.id   a630f4da2d45a93cf792caefbc1d8ae0
#
_cell.length_a   1.000
_cell.length_b   1.000
_cell.length_c   1.000
_cell.angle_alpha   90.00
_cell.angle_beta   90.00
_cell.angle_gamma   90.00
#
_symmetry.space_group_name_H-M   'P 1'
#
loop_
_entity.id
_entity.type
_entity.pdbx_description
1 polymer ?
#
loop_
_entity_poly.entity_id
_entity_poly.type
_entity_poly.pdbx_seq_one_letter_code
_entity_poly.pdbx_strand_id
1 'polypeptide(L)'
;MLCALAAIYLIAKAVLAPLPGEWSVPLGTGPLQLQAGVPSLIRLATSPWAGPLLHGRSISTRAGRIEAAWQAADQTLALRCVPCRVQAPRLGNDALQLGEVQLTVRRHADRLDGKLTSGALRATWQGQLSQRQISLQLQLPMTPIADGYALFAAAIAEVAQARIDGRFALQARLTLPRGTLQLTPQVEGFEVSGLGTEAFATARSACSPRRSKLSTDSWLARAVIAAEDQRFFEHGGFDLHELSAALSSQPDDPHANTRGASTLPQQLAKLLVTGGERSAVRKLRELLYAVEMEQTLGKPRMLQLYLAHAPWGAGLCGAEAASRHYFGRPAHQLSPTQAAWLAAMLHNPNVEAGRWAETGQINVARTQWVLHGMRSLPRAERIRLVDEVAQLKWAAPVPAP
;
A
#
# COMPACT_ATOMS: atom_id res chain seq x y z
N MET A 1 35.32 -40.07 10.01
CA MET A 1 34.09 -39.28 10.01
C MET A 1 34.38 -37.77 9.85
N LEU A 2 35.28 -37.13 10.64
CA LEU A 2 35.62 -35.72 10.50
C LEU A 2 36.18 -35.35 9.12
N CYS A 3 37.06 -36.13 8.52
CA CYS A 3 37.61 -35.89 7.18
C CYS A 3 36.54 -35.92 6.07
N ALA A 4 35.54 -36.81 6.20
CA ALA A 4 34.42 -36.86 5.24
C ALA A 4 33.50 -35.60 5.35
N LEU A 5 33.24 -35.17 6.57
CA LEU A 5 32.47 -33.93 6.80
C LEU A 5 33.21 -32.68 6.32
N ALA A 6 34.55 -32.62 6.55
CA ALA A 6 35.38 -31.55 6.02
C ALA A 6 35.42 -31.53 4.48
N ALA A 7 35.54 -32.73 3.86
CA ALA A 7 35.52 -32.86 2.42
C ALA A 7 34.16 -32.41 1.83
N ILE A 8 33.05 -32.82 2.43
CA ILE A 8 31.69 -32.40 2.01
C ILE A 8 31.55 -30.88 2.15
N TYR A 9 32.03 -30.31 3.24
CA TYR A 9 31.99 -28.85 3.45
C TYR A 9 32.82 -28.10 2.39
N LEU A 10 34.04 -28.58 2.08
CA LEU A 10 34.90 -27.96 1.08
C LEU A 10 34.30 -28.07 -0.32
N ILE A 11 33.72 -29.22 -0.67
CA ILE A 11 33.02 -29.41 -1.94
C ILE A 11 31.80 -28.46 -2.01
N ALA A 12 30.98 -28.39 -0.96
CA ALA A 12 29.85 -27.49 -0.90
C ALA A 12 30.30 -26.04 -1.04
N LYS A 13 31.37 -25.64 -0.34
CA LYS A 13 31.96 -24.31 -0.44
C LYS A 13 32.44 -23.99 -1.85
N ALA A 14 33.07 -24.92 -2.54
CA ALA A 14 33.56 -24.73 -3.91
C ALA A 14 32.43 -24.64 -4.94
N VAL A 15 31.40 -25.50 -4.79
CA VAL A 15 30.25 -25.56 -5.72
C VAL A 15 29.30 -24.37 -5.54
N LEU A 16 29.17 -23.85 -4.32
CA LEU A 16 28.26 -22.76 -3.99
C LEU A 16 28.96 -21.38 -4.01
N ALA A 17 30.29 -21.36 -4.14
CA ALA A 17 31.04 -20.11 -4.18
C ALA A 17 30.51 -19.16 -5.27
N PRO A 18 30.27 -17.89 -4.95
CA PRO A 18 29.82 -16.94 -5.95
C PRO A 18 30.90 -16.69 -7.01
N LEU A 19 30.50 -16.56 -8.25
CA LEU A 19 31.37 -16.11 -9.33
C LEU A 19 31.77 -14.64 -9.11
N PRO A 20 32.89 -14.16 -9.69
CA PRO A 20 33.30 -12.76 -9.57
C PRO A 20 32.16 -11.81 -9.97
N GLY A 21 31.74 -10.94 -9.02
CA GLY A 21 30.65 -9.99 -9.23
C GLY A 21 29.25 -10.60 -9.18
N GLU A 22 29.09 -11.87 -8.79
CA GLU A 22 27.79 -12.50 -8.62
C GLU A 22 27.10 -12.02 -7.35
N TRP A 23 25.80 -11.81 -7.42
CA TRP A 23 24.97 -11.57 -6.25
C TRP A 23 24.99 -12.79 -5.32
N SER A 24 25.43 -12.61 -4.10
CA SER A 24 25.56 -13.70 -3.12
C SER A 24 24.79 -13.41 -1.84
N VAL A 25 24.45 -14.50 -1.16
CA VAL A 25 23.81 -14.48 0.17
C VAL A 25 24.54 -15.43 1.12
N PRO A 26 24.57 -15.11 2.43
CA PRO A 26 25.12 -16.03 3.41
C PRO A 26 24.15 -17.21 3.64
N LEU A 27 24.67 -18.43 3.60
CA LEU A 27 23.98 -19.66 3.97
C LEU A 27 24.60 -20.25 5.24
N GLY A 28 23.75 -20.64 6.19
CA GLY A 28 24.18 -21.18 7.49
C GLY A 28 24.44 -20.08 8.52
N THR A 29 24.88 -20.50 9.71
CA THR A 29 25.15 -19.63 10.85
C THR A 29 26.52 -19.94 11.47
N GLY A 30 27.15 -18.93 12.07
CA GLY A 30 28.43 -19.08 12.78
C GLY A 30 29.61 -19.41 11.85
N PRO A 31 30.59 -20.19 12.33
CA PRO A 31 31.85 -20.46 11.61
C PRO A 31 31.67 -21.33 10.33
N LEU A 32 30.52 -21.96 10.16
CA LEU A 32 30.17 -22.75 8.97
C LEU A 32 29.36 -21.97 7.93
N GLN A 33 29.32 -20.65 8.04
CA GLN A 33 28.64 -19.78 7.08
C GLN A 33 29.34 -19.83 5.71
N LEU A 34 28.56 -20.11 4.67
CA LEU A 34 29.00 -20.14 3.27
C LEU A 34 28.40 -18.94 2.53
N GLN A 35 29.19 -18.31 1.66
CA GLN A 35 28.66 -17.36 0.69
C GLN A 35 28.24 -18.14 -0.55
N ALA A 36 26.97 -18.00 -0.94
CA ALA A 36 26.42 -18.69 -2.10
C ALA A 36 25.91 -17.70 -3.14
N GLY A 37 26.32 -17.89 -4.38
CA GLY A 37 25.84 -17.13 -5.52
C GLY A 37 24.37 -17.48 -5.81
N VAL A 38 23.47 -16.49 -5.74
CA VAL A 38 22.03 -16.75 -5.94
C VAL A 38 21.71 -17.24 -7.35
N PRO A 39 22.24 -16.63 -8.43
CA PRO A 39 22.06 -17.17 -9.80
C PRO A 39 22.61 -18.59 -9.94
N SER A 40 23.78 -18.89 -9.37
CA SER A 40 24.40 -20.22 -9.39
C SER A 40 23.55 -21.24 -8.62
N LEU A 41 23.00 -20.87 -7.46
CA LEU A 41 22.05 -21.71 -6.71
C LEU A 41 20.80 -22.05 -7.53
N ILE A 42 20.23 -21.07 -8.24
CA ILE A 42 19.05 -21.28 -9.07
C ILE A 42 19.39 -22.23 -10.25
N ARG A 43 20.53 -22.01 -10.93
CA ARG A 43 20.99 -22.90 -12.01
C ARG A 43 21.18 -24.34 -11.50
N LEU A 44 21.75 -24.48 -10.31
CA LEU A 44 21.97 -25.78 -9.67
C LEU A 44 20.63 -26.45 -9.34
N ALA A 45 19.75 -25.76 -8.63
CA ALA A 45 18.45 -26.28 -8.19
C ALA A 45 17.50 -26.68 -9.36
N THR A 46 17.67 -26.02 -10.51
CA THR A 46 16.88 -26.29 -11.73
C THR A 46 17.62 -27.16 -12.75
N SER A 47 18.75 -27.77 -12.37
CA SER A 47 19.49 -28.64 -13.25
C SER A 47 18.94 -30.09 -13.23
N PRO A 48 19.05 -30.88 -14.36
CA PRO A 48 18.55 -32.24 -14.42
C PRO A 48 19.24 -33.20 -13.46
N TRP A 49 20.45 -32.88 -12.98
CA TRP A 49 21.22 -33.71 -12.07
C TRP A 49 21.06 -33.34 -10.60
N ALA A 50 20.86 -32.07 -10.26
CA ALA A 50 20.66 -31.66 -8.87
C ALA A 50 19.19 -31.48 -8.49
N GLY A 51 18.31 -31.10 -9.44
CA GLY A 51 16.88 -30.99 -9.23
C GLY A 51 16.24 -32.22 -8.58
N PRO A 52 16.52 -33.46 -9.06
CA PRO A 52 16.01 -34.68 -8.44
C PRO A 52 16.38 -34.87 -6.97
N LEU A 53 17.54 -34.33 -6.53
CA LEU A 53 17.98 -34.40 -5.13
C LEU A 53 17.15 -33.54 -4.19
N LEU A 54 16.42 -32.58 -4.73
CA LEU A 54 15.51 -31.69 -3.99
C LEU A 54 14.13 -32.34 -3.79
N HIS A 55 13.80 -33.38 -4.55
CA HIS A 55 12.49 -34.03 -4.47
C HIS A 55 12.20 -34.51 -3.04
N GLY A 56 11.05 -34.15 -2.49
CA GLY A 56 10.64 -34.51 -1.13
C GLY A 56 11.38 -33.72 -0.01
N ARG A 57 12.27 -32.81 -0.35
CA ARG A 57 12.94 -31.97 0.66
C ARG A 57 12.05 -30.81 1.07
N SER A 58 12.16 -30.42 2.34
CA SER A 58 11.45 -29.26 2.87
C SER A 58 12.40 -28.34 3.63
N ILE A 59 12.13 -27.04 3.53
CA ILE A 59 12.89 -25.99 4.21
C ILE A 59 11.91 -25.09 4.93
N SER A 60 12.16 -24.81 6.22
CA SER A 60 11.42 -23.80 6.98
C SER A 60 12.02 -22.43 6.75
N THR A 61 11.18 -21.50 6.32
CA THR A 61 11.54 -20.10 6.08
C THR A 61 10.65 -19.15 6.87
N ARG A 62 10.96 -17.85 6.85
CA ARG A 62 10.07 -16.83 7.43
C ARG A 62 8.71 -16.76 6.72
N ALA A 63 8.66 -17.11 5.43
CA ALA A 63 7.43 -17.15 4.65
C ALA A 63 6.58 -18.41 4.90
N GLY A 64 7.14 -19.44 5.51
CA GLY A 64 6.47 -20.72 5.76
C GLY A 64 7.37 -21.92 5.45
N ARG A 65 6.78 -23.10 5.50
CA ARG A 65 7.45 -24.35 5.11
C ARG A 65 7.34 -24.53 3.60
N ILE A 66 8.48 -24.58 2.93
CA ILE A 66 8.58 -24.80 1.48
C ILE A 66 8.98 -26.25 1.23
N GLU A 67 8.16 -26.96 0.48
CA GLU A 67 8.39 -28.32 0.01
C GLU A 67 8.76 -28.30 -1.47
N ALA A 68 9.78 -29.05 -1.86
CA ALA A 68 10.25 -29.13 -3.22
C ALA A 68 9.89 -30.47 -3.86
N ALA A 69 9.41 -30.43 -5.09
CA ALA A 69 9.14 -31.62 -5.89
C ALA A 69 9.74 -31.43 -7.29
N TRP A 70 10.49 -32.44 -7.77
CA TRP A 70 11.07 -32.45 -9.10
C TRP A 70 10.21 -33.28 -10.05
N GLN A 71 9.87 -32.70 -11.20
CA GLN A 71 9.13 -33.33 -12.28
C GLN A 71 10.12 -33.60 -13.42
N ALA A 72 10.50 -34.88 -13.59
CA ALA A 72 11.56 -35.28 -14.54
C ALA A 72 11.13 -35.12 -16.01
N ALA A 73 9.83 -35.30 -16.29
CA ALA A 73 9.32 -35.29 -17.67
C ALA A 73 9.56 -33.95 -18.39
N ASP A 74 9.45 -32.83 -17.68
CA ASP A 74 9.59 -31.49 -18.22
C ASP A 74 10.68 -30.64 -17.50
N GLN A 75 11.49 -31.33 -16.67
CA GLN A 75 12.58 -30.71 -15.89
C GLN A 75 12.11 -29.52 -15.05
N THR A 76 10.95 -29.66 -14.43
CA THR A 76 10.33 -28.59 -13.65
C THR A 76 10.54 -28.83 -12.16
N LEU A 77 11.01 -27.80 -11.46
CA LEU A 77 11.01 -27.75 -10.00
C LEU A 77 9.70 -27.13 -9.52
N ALA A 78 8.90 -27.89 -8.79
CA ALA A 78 7.70 -27.39 -8.13
C ALA A 78 8.01 -27.09 -6.65
N LEU A 79 7.64 -25.91 -6.18
CA LEU A 79 7.77 -25.47 -4.80
C LEU A 79 6.38 -25.24 -4.23
N ARG A 80 6.12 -25.77 -3.04
CA ARG A 80 4.84 -25.65 -2.32
C ARG A 80 5.08 -25.05 -0.95
N CYS A 81 4.47 -23.90 -0.67
CA CYS A 81 4.57 -23.23 0.62
C CYS A 81 3.25 -23.40 1.39
N VAL A 82 3.29 -24.00 2.58
CA VAL A 82 2.10 -24.26 3.42
C VAL A 82 2.45 -24.26 4.91
N PRO A 83 1.76 -23.47 5.76
CA PRO A 83 1.04 -22.24 5.42
C PRO A 83 2.01 -21.18 4.92
N CYS A 84 1.55 -20.37 3.98
CA CYS A 84 2.40 -19.32 3.41
C CYS A 84 2.06 -17.95 4.00
N ARG A 85 3.08 -17.13 4.28
CA ARG A 85 2.95 -15.79 4.84
C ARG A 85 3.65 -14.80 3.93
N VAL A 86 2.96 -13.73 3.57
CA VAL A 86 3.51 -12.66 2.75
C VAL A 86 3.52 -11.36 3.54
N GLN A 87 4.68 -10.76 3.68
CA GLN A 87 4.81 -9.44 4.26
C GLN A 87 4.64 -8.38 3.18
N ALA A 88 3.72 -7.43 3.41
CA ALA A 88 3.50 -6.27 2.56
C ALA A 88 3.63 -4.99 3.41
N PRO A 89 4.86 -4.56 3.76
CA PRO A 89 5.09 -3.48 4.74
C PRO A 89 4.41 -2.16 4.39
N ARG A 90 4.15 -1.93 3.09
CA ARG A 90 3.44 -0.73 2.62
C ARG A 90 1.93 -0.76 2.88
N LEU A 91 1.35 -1.95 2.99
CA LEU A 91 -0.07 -2.12 3.33
C LEU A 91 -0.30 -2.20 4.83
N GLY A 92 0.67 -2.69 5.59
CA GLY A 92 0.58 -2.83 7.05
C GLY A 92 1.76 -3.59 7.62
N ASN A 93 1.83 -3.68 8.95
CA ASN A 93 2.90 -4.39 9.66
C ASN A 93 2.66 -5.90 9.73
N ASP A 94 1.43 -6.34 9.57
CA ASP A 94 1.04 -7.74 9.69
C ASP A 94 1.30 -8.51 8.40
N ALA A 95 1.72 -9.76 8.54
CA ALA A 95 1.84 -10.67 7.41
C ALA A 95 0.45 -11.17 6.97
N LEU A 96 0.18 -11.11 5.68
CA LEU A 96 -0.98 -11.76 5.09
C LEU A 96 -0.80 -13.28 5.15
N GLN A 97 -1.80 -13.97 5.68
CA GLN A 97 -1.82 -15.43 5.76
C GLN A 97 -2.42 -15.98 4.47
N LEU A 98 -1.62 -16.71 3.71
CA LEU A 98 -2.09 -17.46 2.56
C LEU A 98 -2.14 -18.94 2.94
N GLY A 99 -3.15 -19.67 2.51
CA GLY A 99 -3.26 -21.10 2.78
C GLY A 99 -2.10 -21.86 2.13
N GLU A 100 -2.15 -21.96 0.84
CA GLU A 100 -1.15 -22.64 0.03
C GLU A 100 -0.73 -21.79 -1.16
N VAL A 101 0.57 -21.74 -1.42
CA VAL A 101 1.15 -21.13 -2.62
C VAL A 101 2.00 -22.18 -3.33
N GLN A 102 1.75 -22.39 -4.60
CA GLN A 102 2.55 -23.25 -5.46
C GLN A 102 3.26 -22.42 -6.52
N LEU A 103 4.55 -22.67 -6.70
CA LEU A 103 5.40 -22.06 -7.71
C LEU A 103 6.07 -23.15 -8.52
N THR A 104 5.94 -23.11 -9.83
CA THR A 104 6.74 -23.97 -10.72
C THR A 104 7.85 -23.15 -11.37
N VAL A 105 9.00 -23.77 -11.53
CA VAL A 105 10.20 -23.17 -12.10
C VAL A 105 10.78 -24.11 -13.14
N ARG A 106 10.84 -23.66 -14.38
CA ARG A 106 11.53 -24.33 -15.48
C ARG A 106 12.63 -23.42 -16.00
N ARG A 107 13.77 -23.98 -16.35
CA ARG A 107 14.91 -23.20 -16.82
C ARG A 107 15.37 -23.63 -18.21
N HIS A 108 15.58 -22.66 -19.07
CA HIS A 108 16.18 -22.80 -20.39
C HIS A 108 17.37 -21.83 -20.50
N ALA A 109 18.59 -22.35 -20.37
CA ALA A 109 19.82 -21.55 -20.23
C ALA A 109 19.71 -20.55 -19.07
N ASP A 110 19.68 -19.26 -19.33
CA ASP A 110 19.50 -18.19 -18.33
C ASP A 110 18.05 -17.66 -18.25
N ARG A 111 17.11 -18.23 -18.99
CA ARG A 111 15.69 -17.90 -18.89
C ARG A 111 14.99 -18.84 -17.93
N LEU A 112 14.12 -18.26 -17.15
CA LEU A 112 13.22 -18.97 -16.24
C LEU A 112 11.78 -18.74 -16.66
N ASP A 113 10.92 -19.73 -16.50
CA ASP A 113 9.49 -19.58 -16.66
C ASP A 113 8.74 -20.51 -15.70
N GLY A 114 7.48 -20.19 -15.45
CA GLY A 114 6.66 -21.01 -14.60
C GLY A 114 5.29 -20.44 -14.31
N LYS A 115 4.63 -21.07 -13.36
CA LYS A 115 3.29 -20.69 -12.88
C LYS A 115 3.35 -20.42 -11.38
N LEU A 116 2.53 -19.49 -10.95
CA LEU A 116 2.28 -19.19 -9.53
C LEU A 116 0.79 -19.37 -9.28
N THR A 117 0.43 -20.23 -8.34
CA THR A 117 -0.97 -20.50 -8.02
C THR A 117 -1.22 -20.39 -6.52
N SER A 118 -2.35 -19.79 -6.13
CA SER A 118 -2.82 -19.75 -4.75
C SER A 118 -4.33 -19.58 -4.73
N GLY A 119 -5.04 -20.46 -4.05
CA GLY A 119 -6.50 -20.50 -4.12
C GLY A 119 -6.99 -20.60 -5.57
N ALA A 120 -7.86 -19.67 -5.99
CA ALA A 120 -8.34 -19.57 -7.37
C ALA A 120 -7.38 -18.79 -8.29
N LEU A 121 -6.41 -18.06 -7.75
CA LEU A 121 -5.51 -17.22 -8.54
C LEU A 121 -4.48 -18.06 -9.31
N ARG A 122 -4.30 -17.74 -10.58
CA ARG A 122 -3.40 -18.42 -11.52
C ARG A 122 -2.60 -17.36 -12.28
N ALA A 123 -1.32 -17.23 -11.96
CA ALA A 123 -0.41 -16.31 -12.66
C ALA A 123 0.66 -17.11 -13.42
N THR A 124 1.16 -16.53 -14.49
CA THR A 124 2.38 -16.98 -15.17
C THR A 124 3.51 -16.02 -14.85
N TRP A 125 4.73 -16.51 -14.87
CA TRP A 125 5.88 -15.67 -14.68
C TRP A 125 7.05 -16.09 -15.57
N GLN A 126 7.90 -15.12 -15.88
CA GLN A 126 9.14 -15.30 -16.64
C GLN A 126 10.27 -14.60 -15.90
N GLY A 127 11.48 -15.10 -16.06
CA GLY A 127 12.66 -14.53 -15.44
C GLY A 127 13.89 -14.59 -16.34
N GLN A 128 14.79 -13.65 -16.12
CA GLN A 128 16.12 -13.63 -16.75
C GLN A 128 17.16 -13.63 -15.64
N LEU A 129 18.02 -14.64 -15.65
CA LEU A 129 19.20 -14.73 -14.78
C LEU A 129 20.37 -13.97 -15.41
N SER A 130 21.08 -13.18 -14.63
CA SER A 130 22.42 -12.70 -14.94
C SER A 130 23.31 -12.91 -13.72
N GLN A 131 24.61 -12.66 -13.82
CA GLN A 131 25.52 -12.79 -12.68
C GLN A 131 25.15 -11.85 -11.51
N ARG A 132 24.70 -10.63 -11.84
CA ARG A 132 24.48 -9.57 -10.85
C ARG A 132 23.05 -9.41 -10.41
N GLN A 133 22.09 -9.91 -11.18
CA GLN A 133 20.67 -9.65 -10.93
C GLN A 133 19.76 -10.73 -11.51
N ILE A 134 18.55 -10.76 -11.00
CA ILE A 134 17.43 -11.54 -11.53
C ILE A 134 16.32 -10.55 -11.85
N SER A 135 15.85 -10.54 -13.09
CA SER A 135 14.67 -9.79 -13.50
C SER A 135 13.51 -10.74 -13.66
N LEU A 136 12.43 -10.48 -12.96
CA LEU A 136 11.22 -11.29 -12.96
C LEU A 136 10.05 -10.47 -13.51
N GLN A 137 9.21 -11.10 -14.33
CA GLN A 137 7.94 -10.56 -14.82
C GLN A 137 6.84 -11.53 -14.47
N LEU A 138 5.80 -11.07 -13.81
CA LEU A 138 4.63 -11.85 -13.44
C LEU A 138 3.40 -11.26 -14.14
N GLN A 139 2.54 -12.14 -14.64
CA GLN A 139 1.25 -11.80 -15.23
C GLN A 139 0.14 -12.61 -14.57
N LEU A 140 -0.75 -11.91 -13.89
CA LEU A 140 -2.04 -12.43 -13.46
C LEU A 140 -3.08 -11.98 -14.49
N PRO A 141 -3.74 -12.90 -15.21
CA PRO A 141 -4.79 -12.54 -16.16
C PRO A 141 -6.02 -12.00 -15.44
N MET A 142 -6.97 -11.45 -16.19
CA MET A 142 -8.25 -10.99 -15.65
C MET A 142 -8.93 -12.07 -14.82
N THR A 143 -9.07 -11.80 -13.53
CA THR A 143 -9.55 -12.72 -12.50
C THR A 143 -10.63 -12.02 -11.68
N PRO A 144 -11.68 -12.70 -11.19
CA PRO A 144 -12.67 -12.10 -10.31
C PRO A 144 -12.03 -11.46 -9.08
N ILE A 145 -12.48 -10.25 -8.71
CA ILE A 145 -11.98 -9.55 -7.50
C ILE A 145 -12.33 -10.35 -6.25
N ALA A 146 -13.49 -11.01 -6.23
CA ALA A 146 -13.91 -11.89 -5.14
C ALA A 146 -12.89 -13.00 -4.84
N ASP A 147 -12.23 -13.57 -5.87
CA ASP A 147 -11.18 -14.58 -5.68
C ASP A 147 -9.96 -14.04 -4.97
N GLY A 148 -9.60 -12.77 -5.25
CA GLY A 148 -8.55 -12.06 -4.52
C GLY A 148 -8.92 -11.85 -3.05
N TYR A 149 -10.14 -11.40 -2.77
CA TYR A 149 -10.63 -11.25 -1.40
C TYR A 149 -10.72 -12.59 -0.67
N ALA A 150 -11.19 -13.64 -1.31
CA ALA A 150 -11.22 -14.99 -0.74
C ALA A 150 -9.82 -15.49 -0.33
N LEU A 151 -8.78 -15.10 -1.07
CA LEU A 151 -7.40 -15.47 -0.75
C LEU A 151 -6.79 -14.63 0.37
N PHE A 152 -6.91 -13.29 0.30
CA PHE A 152 -6.18 -12.38 1.18
C PHE A 152 -6.96 -11.96 2.43
N ALA A 153 -8.26 -12.11 2.41
CA ALA A 153 -9.16 -11.53 3.40
C ALA A 153 -10.35 -12.45 3.79
N ALA A 154 -10.22 -13.75 3.59
CA ALA A 154 -11.28 -14.73 3.88
C ALA A 154 -11.80 -14.68 5.33
N ALA A 155 -10.97 -14.21 6.27
CA ALA A 155 -11.33 -14.14 7.69
C ALA A 155 -12.13 -12.87 8.07
N ILE A 156 -12.30 -11.91 7.16
CA ILE A 156 -13.06 -10.68 7.46
C ILE A 156 -14.54 -10.88 7.18
N ALA A 157 -15.38 -10.45 8.15
CA ALA A 157 -16.83 -10.62 8.10
C ALA A 157 -17.47 -9.96 6.87
N GLU A 158 -16.94 -8.81 6.45
CA GLU A 158 -17.39 -8.08 5.27
C GLU A 158 -17.34 -8.90 3.98
N VAL A 159 -16.34 -9.77 3.82
CA VAL A 159 -16.22 -10.63 2.62
C VAL A 159 -17.33 -11.68 2.56
N ALA A 160 -17.79 -12.15 3.74
CA ALA A 160 -18.90 -13.10 3.82
C ALA A 160 -20.28 -12.44 3.61
N GLN A 161 -20.39 -11.13 3.86
CA GLN A 161 -21.66 -10.37 3.80
C GLN A 161 -21.81 -9.64 2.46
N ALA A 162 -20.71 -9.12 1.94
CA ALA A 162 -20.75 -8.31 0.73
C ALA A 162 -20.82 -9.15 -0.55
N ARG A 163 -21.56 -8.65 -1.52
CA ARG A 163 -21.42 -9.05 -2.90
C ARG A 163 -20.29 -8.22 -3.51
N ILE A 164 -19.27 -8.90 -4.03
CA ILE A 164 -18.07 -8.30 -4.62
C ILE A 164 -18.04 -8.71 -6.10
N ASP A 165 -18.28 -7.76 -6.98
CA ASP A 165 -18.26 -7.94 -8.43
C ASP A 165 -17.03 -7.28 -9.04
N GLY A 166 -16.77 -7.58 -10.30
CA GLY A 166 -15.67 -7.03 -11.07
C GLY A 166 -14.48 -7.97 -11.22
N ARG A 167 -13.50 -7.51 -11.98
CA ARG A 167 -12.31 -8.29 -12.34
C ARG A 167 -11.05 -7.43 -12.21
N PHE A 168 -9.94 -8.09 -11.95
CA PHE A 168 -8.63 -7.42 -11.91
C PHE A 168 -7.58 -8.26 -12.63
N ALA A 169 -6.58 -7.58 -13.17
CA ALA A 169 -5.35 -8.18 -13.67
C ALA A 169 -4.16 -7.45 -13.06
N LEU A 170 -3.01 -8.12 -13.02
CA LEU A 170 -1.79 -7.54 -12.48
C LEU A 170 -0.60 -7.94 -13.34
N GLN A 171 0.18 -6.96 -13.78
CA GLN A 171 1.52 -7.15 -14.27
C GLN A 171 2.50 -6.64 -13.21
N ALA A 172 3.49 -7.46 -12.86
CA ALA A 172 4.54 -7.07 -11.94
C ALA A 172 5.92 -7.29 -12.55
N ARG A 173 6.83 -6.35 -12.35
CA ARG A 173 8.25 -6.47 -12.69
C ARG A 173 9.07 -6.29 -11.44
N LEU A 174 9.92 -7.27 -11.13
CA LEU A 174 10.79 -7.26 -9.97
C LEU A 174 12.23 -7.46 -10.40
N THR A 175 13.13 -6.61 -9.93
CA THR A 175 14.58 -6.76 -10.14
C THR A 175 15.28 -6.93 -8.81
N LEU A 176 15.97 -8.04 -8.63
CA LEU A 176 16.73 -8.38 -7.43
C LEU A 176 18.23 -8.38 -7.74
N PRO A 177 19.11 -8.02 -6.79
CA PRO A 177 18.86 -7.69 -5.38
C PRO A 177 18.41 -6.25 -5.10
N ARG A 178 18.37 -5.36 -6.10
CA ARG A 178 17.99 -3.94 -5.89
C ARG A 178 16.61 -3.77 -5.26
N GLY A 179 15.70 -4.75 -5.44
CA GLY A 179 14.35 -4.66 -4.89
C GLY A 179 13.45 -3.69 -5.64
N THR A 180 13.79 -3.33 -6.88
CA THR A 180 12.92 -2.50 -7.72
C THR A 180 11.67 -3.28 -8.09
N LEU A 181 10.51 -2.82 -7.68
CA LEU A 181 9.21 -3.40 -7.96
C LEU A 181 8.35 -2.39 -8.71
N GLN A 182 7.85 -2.79 -9.87
CA GLN A 182 6.85 -2.04 -10.64
C GLN A 182 5.58 -2.88 -10.73
N LEU A 183 4.44 -2.28 -10.39
CA LEU A 183 3.13 -2.89 -10.47
C LEU A 183 2.25 -2.12 -11.44
N THR A 184 1.60 -2.83 -12.34
CA THR A 184 0.64 -2.29 -13.29
C THR A 184 -0.67 -3.06 -13.12
N PRO A 185 -1.53 -2.67 -12.16
CA PRO A 185 -2.83 -3.25 -11.99
C PRO A 185 -3.83 -2.72 -13.03
N GLN A 186 -4.81 -3.56 -13.37
CA GLN A 186 -5.98 -3.20 -14.16
C GLN A 186 -7.20 -3.67 -13.38
N VAL A 187 -8.26 -2.86 -13.35
CA VAL A 187 -9.49 -3.17 -12.62
C VAL A 187 -10.67 -2.77 -13.50
N GLU A 188 -11.65 -3.66 -13.61
CA GLU A 188 -12.86 -3.47 -14.39
C GLU A 188 -14.09 -3.82 -13.56
N GLY A 189 -15.08 -2.93 -13.57
CA GLY A 189 -16.40 -3.16 -12.96
C GLY A 189 -16.36 -3.50 -11.48
N PHE A 190 -15.42 -2.93 -10.71
CA PHE A 190 -15.34 -3.19 -9.27
C PHE A 190 -16.53 -2.54 -8.57
N GLU A 191 -17.43 -3.38 -8.11
CA GLU A 191 -18.65 -3.00 -7.40
C GLU A 191 -18.75 -3.79 -6.10
N VAL A 192 -19.30 -3.17 -5.07
CA VAL A 192 -19.53 -3.77 -3.75
C VAL A 192 -20.92 -3.38 -3.26
N SER A 193 -21.65 -4.33 -2.70
CA SER A 193 -22.95 -4.08 -2.10
C SER A 193 -23.18 -5.01 -0.89
N GLY A 194 -24.08 -4.61 0.02
CA GLY A 194 -24.46 -5.40 1.19
C GLY A 194 -23.71 -5.04 2.48
N LEU A 195 -22.89 -3.96 2.48
CA LEU A 195 -22.22 -3.48 3.69
C LEU A 195 -23.05 -2.45 4.47
N GLY A 196 -24.18 -1.99 3.93
CA GLY A 196 -25.11 -1.09 4.61
C GLY A 196 -24.66 0.38 4.65
N THR A 197 -23.81 0.80 3.72
CA THR A 197 -23.26 2.17 3.70
C THR A 197 -24.30 3.25 3.37
N GLU A 198 -25.46 2.89 2.80
CA GLU A 198 -26.62 3.78 2.59
C GLU A 198 -27.12 4.43 3.88
N ALA A 199 -26.91 3.79 5.03
CA ALA A 199 -27.26 4.35 6.34
C ALA A 199 -26.50 5.66 6.62
N PHE A 200 -25.32 5.86 6.03
CA PHE A 200 -24.56 7.10 6.18
C PHE A 200 -25.12 8.29 5.37
N ALA A 201 -26.09 8.06 4.47
CA ALA A 201 -26.74 9.15 3.74
C ALA A 201 -27.40 10.17 4.68
N THR A 202 -27.99 9.69 5.77
CA THR A 202 -28.67 10.52 6.79
C THR A 202 -27.91 10.62 8.12
N ALA A 203 -26.78 9.93 8.27
CA ALA A 203 -25.99 9.91 9.49
C ALA A 203 -25.53 11.32 9.90
N ARG A 204 -25.56 11.56 11.20
CA ARG A 204 -25.05 12.79 11.83
C ARG A 204 -23.73 12.48 12.52
N SER A 205 -22.80 13.42 12.44
CA SER A 205 -21.54 13.30 13.16
C SER A 205 -21.73 13.58 14.64
N ALA A 206 -21.18 12.75 15.50
CA ALA A 206 -21.04 13.04 16.92
C ALA A 206 -20.14 14.28 17.17
N CYS A 207 -19.20 14.54 16.27
CA CYS A 207 -18.30 15.70 16.31
C CYS A 207 -19.00 17.01 15.97
N SER A 208 -20.09 16.98 15.23
CA SER A 208 -20.86 18.15 14.82
C SER A 208 -22.34 17.82 14.80
N PRO A 209 -23.04 17.95 15.95
CA PRO A 209 -24.47 17.60 16.07
C PRO A 209 -25.37 18.45 15.18
N ARG A 210 -24.90 19.62 14.77
CA ARG A 210 -25.61 20.47 13.81
C ARG A 210 -25.12 20.12 12.40
N ARG A 211 -26.04 20.05 11.42
CA ARG A 211 -25.65 19.89 10.00
C ARG A 211 -24.68 21.02 9.63
N SER A 212 -23.48 20.66 9.25
CA SER A 212 -22.53 21.62 8.71
C SER A 212 -23.14 22.24 7.46
N LYS A 213 -23.19 23.57 7.40
CA LYS A 213 -23.56 24.33 6.20
C LYS A 213 -22.39 24.47 5.22
N LEU A 214 -21.30 23.75 5.47
CA LEU A 214 -20.10 23.83 4.66
C LEU A 214 -20.37 23.21 3.27
N SER A 215 -20.32 24.07 2.25
CA SER A 215 -20.42 23.64 0.86
C SER A 215 -19.21 22.81 0.47
N THR A 216 -19.42 21.85 -0.43
CA THR A 216 -18.34 21.11 -1.10
C THR A 216 -17.46 22.02 -1.97
N ASP A 217 -17.93 23.21 -2.29
CA ASP A 217 -17.20 24.26 -3.02
C ASP A 217 -16.48 25.26 -2.11
N SER A 218 -16.59 25.12 -0.79
CA SER A 218 -15.88 26.00 0.16
C SER A 218 -14.36 25.87 0.00
N TRP A 219 -13.63 26.91 0.38
CA TRP A 219 -12.16 26.88 0.35
C TRP A 219 -11.60 25.72 1.16
N LEU A 220 -12.19 25.39 2.30
CA LEU A 220 -11.74 24.28 3.11
C LEU A 220 -11.95 22.92 2.42
N ALA A 221 -13.10 22.73 1.77
CA ALA A 221 -13.34 21.49 1.01
C ALA A 221 -12.32 21.34 -0.13
N ARG A 222 -12.08 22.41 -0.88
CA ARG A 222 -11.08 22.42 -1.98
C ARG A 222 -9.66 22.21 -1.48
N ALA A 223 -9.31 22.78 -0.33
CA ALA A 223 -8.00 22.60 0.30
C ALA A 223 -7.81 21.15 0.79
N VAL A 224 -8.85 20.54 1.37
CA VAL A 224 -8.82 19.12 1.81
C VAL A 224 -8.62 18.18 0.61
N ILE A 225 -9.34 18.42 -0.50
CA ILE A 225 -9.13 17.66 -1.74
C ILE A 225 -7.68 17.82 -2.24
N ALA A 226 -7.17 19.05 -2.24
CA ALA A 226 -5.80 19.31 -2.66
C ALA A 226 -4.75 18.66 -1.75
N ALA A 227 -5.04 18.53 -0.45
CA ALA A 227 -4.14 17.95 0.55
C ALA A 227 -4.13 16.42 0.56
N GLU A 228 -5.29 15.80 0.38
CA GLU A 228 -5.48 14.37 0.67
C GLU A 228 -5.78 13.53 -0.57
N ASP A 229 -6.40 14.13 -1.61
CA ASP A 229 -6.89 13.38 -2.76
C ASP A 229 -7.14 14.30 -3.96
N GLN A 230 -6.07 14.73 -4.63
CA GLN A 230 -6.17 15.71 -5.72
C GLN A 230 -7.03 15.27 -6.91
N ARG A 231 -7.23 13.97 -7.06
CA ARG A 231 -8.02 13.37 -8.12
C ARG A 231 -9.38 12.86 -7.64
N PHE A 232 -9.84 13.33 -6.48
CA PHE A 232 -11.07 12.89 -5.82
C PHE A 232 -12.29 12.75 -6.74
N PHE A 233 -12.47 13.67 -7.68
CA PHE A 233 -13.57 13.64 -8.64
C PHE A 233 -13.29 12.82 -9.93
N GLU A 234 -12.07 12.32 -10.10
CA GLU A 234 -11.62 11.62 -11.31
C GLU A 234 -11.60 10.09 -11.15
N HIS A 235 -11.71 9.57 -9.93
CA HIS A 235 -11.70 8.14 -9.62
C HIS A 235 -12.94 7.73 -8.82
N GLY A 236 -13.18 6.41 -8.68
CA GLY A 236 -14.20 5.84 -7.81
C GLY A 236 -13.78 5.84 -6.33
N GLY A 237 -14.12 4.79 -5.59
CA GLY A 237 -13.73 4.63 -4.18
C GLY A 237 -12.22 4.58 -3.94
N PHE A 238 -11.41 4.32 -4.97
CA PHE A 238 -9.95 4.20 -4.91
C PHE A 238 -9.31 4.78 -6.18
N ASP A 239 -8.07 5.25 -6.04
CA ASP A 239 -7.25 5.72 -7.16
C ASP A 239 -6.22 4.65 -7.55
N LEU A 240 -6.44 4.01 -8.70
CA LEU A 240 -5.57 2.93 -9.18
C LEU A 240 -4.16 3.43 -9.52
N HIS A 241 -4.03 4.67 -10.00
CA HIS A 241 -2.76 5.30 -10.31
C HIS A 241 -1.92 5.52 -9.04
N GLU A 242 -2.52 6.12 -8.00
CA GLU A 242 -1.83 6.34 -6.73
C GLU A 242 -1.53 5.03 -6.00
N LEU A 243 -2.44 4.05 -6.07
CA LEU A 243 -2.22 2.71 -5.53
C LEU A 243 -1.03 2.02 -6.21
N SER A 244 -0.97 2.05 -7.53
CA SER A 244 0.15 1.49 -8.31
C SER A 244 1.47 2.17 -7.95
N ALA A 245 1.49 3.50 -7.89
CA ALA A 245 2.67 4.28 -7.54
C ALA A 245 3.16 3.97 -6.11
N ALA A 246 2.25 3.85 -5.15
CA ALA A 246 2.60 3.58 -3.75
C ALA A 246 3.07 2.14 -3.51
N LEU A 247 2.54 1.17 -4.24
CA LEU A 247 2.97 -0.23 -4.15
C LEU A 247 4.26 -0.52 -4.93
N SER A 248 4.54 0.27 -5.97
CA SER A 248 5.78 0.18 -6.72
C SER A 248 6.95 0.71 -5.87
N SER A 249 8.11 0.06 -5.93
CA SER A 249 9.30 0.48 -5.19
C SER A 249 10.46 0.77 -6.13
N GLN A 250 11.03 1.95 -5.95
CA GLN A 250 12.33 2.30 -6.51
C GLN A 250 13.24 2.63 -5.34
N PRO A 251 14.37 1.92 -5.15
CA PRO A 251 15.26 2.13 -3.99
C PRO A 251 15.77 3.55 -3.85
N ASP A 252 15.89 4.27 -4.97
CA ASP A 252 16.47 5.61 -5.06
C ASP A 252 15.42 6.73 -5.11
N ASP A 253 14.12 6.43 -4.90
CA ASP A 253 13.06 7.45 -4.89
C ASP A 253 12.99 8.12 -3.51
N PRO A 254 13.45 9.38 -3.37
CA PRO A 254 13.40 10.11 -2.10
C PRO A 254 11.96 10.37 -1.62
N HIS A 255 10.98 10.25 -2.50
CA HIS A 255 9.56 10.47 -2.20
C HIS A 255 8.77 9.18 -1.98
N ALA A 256 9.42 8.00 -2.09
CA ALA A 256 8.75 6.70 -1.93
C ALA A 256 7.99 6.53 -0.60
N ASN A 257 8.45 7.20 0.47
CA ASN A 257 7.85 7.14 1.80
C ASN A 257 6.84 8.28 2.09
N THR A 258 6.71 9.26 1.21
CA THR A 258 5.89 10.46 1.45
C THR A 258 4.55 10.45 0.71
N ARG A 259 4.37 9.58 -0.28
CA ARG A 259 3.11 9.45 -1.03
C ARG A 259 2.09 8.63 -0.24
N GLY A 260 0.98 9.27 0.11
CA GLY A 260 -0.21 8.59 0.63
C GLY A 260 -1.00 7.98 -0.53
N ALA A 261 -1.23 6.67 -0.49
CA ALA A 261 -2.06 5.97 -1.49
C ALA A 261 -3.54 5.86 -1.08
N SER A 262 -3.92 6.46 0.06
CA SER A 262 -5.28 6.37 0.56
C SER A 262 -6.11 7.54 0.03
N THR A 263 -7.21 7.24 -0.64
CA THR A 263 -8.18 8.22 -1.10
C THR A 263 -9.07 8.74 0.04
N LEU A 264 -9.73 9.87 -0.15
CA LEU A 264 -10.72 10.39 0.81
C LEU A 264 -11.83 9.38 1.14
N PRO A 265 -12.40 8.60 0.17
CA PRO A 265 -13.33 7.51 0.48
C PRO A 265 -12.74 6.45 1.42
N GLN A 266 -11.51 6.01 1.21
CA GLN A 266 -10.84 5.05 2.10
C GLN A 266 -10.58 5.62 3.49
N GLN A 267 -10.18 6.89 3.57
CA GLN A 267 -10.04 7.58 4.86
C GLN A 267 -11.39 7.73 5.58
N LEU A 268 -12.46 8.02 4.84
CA LEU A 268 -13.82 8.07 5.39
C LEU A 268 -14.24 6.71 5.92
N ALA A 269 -14.01 5.62 5.17
CA ALA A 269 -14.27 4.27 5.62
C ALA A 269 -13.52 3.95 6.94
N LYS A 270 -12.26 4.41 7.05
CA LYS A 270 -11.50 4.30 8.29
C LYS A 270 -12.16 5.06 9.44
N LEU A 271 -12.60 6.29 9.21
CA LEU A 271 -13.20 7.15 10.25
C LEU A 271 -14.55 6.61 10.74
N LEU A 272 -15.37 6.07 9.85
CA LEU A 272 -16.75 5.68 10.17
C LEU A 272 -16.88 4.21 10.61
N VAL A 273 -16.01 3.32 10.10
CA VAL A 273 -16.25 1.87 10.22
C VAL A 273 -15.04 1.12 10.73
N THR A 274 -13.92 1.14 9.98
CA THR A 274 -12.85 0.17 10.23
C THR A 274 -11.96 0.54 11.40
N GLY A 275 -11.73 1.81 11.67
CA GLY A 275 -10.88 2.30 12.78
C GLY A 275 -9.54 1.57 12.90
N GLY A 276 -9.06 1.46 14.14
CA GLY A 276 -8.01 0.52 14.54
C GLY A 276 -6.61 0.76 14.01
N GLU A 277 -5.72 -0.21 14.29
CA GLU A 277 -4.32 -0.17 13.95
C GLU A 277 -4.04 -0.39 12.45
N ARG A 278 -2.86 0.00 12.00
CA ARG A 278 -2.47 -0.13 10.61
C ARG A 278 -2.19 -1.60 10.26
N SER A 279 -3.05 -2.20 9.43
CA SER A 279 -2.90 -3.56 8.92
C SER A 279 -3.32 -3.68 7.45
N ALA A 280 -2.81 -4.68 6.76
CA ALA A 280 -3.19 -4.97 5.38
C ALA A 280 -4.67 -5.38 5.28
N VAL A 281 -5.15 -6.15 6.25
CA VAL A 281 -6.58 -6.56 6.35
C VAL A 281 -7.47 -5.34 6.47
N ARG A 282 -7.14 -4.38 7.34
CA ARG A 282 -7.89 -3.13 7.46
C ARG A 282 -7.94 -2.36 6.14
N LYS A 283 -6.84 -2.30 5.39
CA LYS A 283 -6.80 -1.65 4.07
C LYS A 283 -7.71 -2.31 3.04
N LEU A 284 -7.82 -3.63 3.06
CA LEU A 284 -8.77 -4.36 2.21
C LEU A 284 -10.22 -4.06 2.60
N ARG A 285 -10.53 -3.96 3.91
CA ARG A 285 -11.85 -3.54 4.40
C ARG A 285 -12.19 -2.11 3.99
N GLU A 286 -11.25 -1.16 4.21
CA GLU A 286 -11.42 0.24 3.79
C GLU A 286 -11.76 0.34 2.31
N LEU A 287 -11.14 -0.49 1.47
CA LEU A 287 -11.39 -0.51 0.03
C LEU A 287 -12.82 -0.96 -0.31
N LEU A 288 -13.33 -2.03 0.33
CA LEU A 288 -14.71 -2.48 0.14
C LEU A 288 -15.73 -1.39 0.49
N TYR A 289 -15.59 -0.79 1.68
CA TYR A 289 -16.46 0.30 2.11
C TYR A 289 -16.35 1.53 1.21
N ALA A 290 -15.15 1.89 0.77
CA ALA A 290 -14.95 3.04 -0.10
C ALA A 290 -15.65 2.88 -1.45
N VAL A 291 -15.62 1.66 -2.02
CA VAL A 291 -16.30 1.35 -3.28
C VAL A 291 -17.82 1.39 -3.11
N GLU A 292 -18.38 0.79 -2.05
CA GLU A 292 -19.82 0.84 -1.81
C GLU A 292 -20.30 2.25 -1.47
N MET A 293 -19.56 3.01 -0.64
CA MET A 293 -19.89 4.40 -0.32
C MET A 293 -19.92 5.30 -1.56
N GLU A 294 -19.07 5.04 -2.55
CA GLU A 294 -19.11 5.78 -3.82
C GLU A 294 -20.45 5.62 -4.51
N GLN A 295 -21.00 4.41 -4.54
CA GLN A 295 -22.25 4.08 -5.20
C GLN A 295 -23.47 4.57 -4.39
N THR A 296 -23.42 4.45 -3.06
CA THR A 296 -24.57 4.72 -2.18
C THR A 296 -24.68 6.19 -1.76
N LEU A 297 -23.57 6.90 -1.65
CA LEU A 297 -23.52 8.27 -1.12
C LEU A 297 -23.14 9.31 -2.17
N GLY A 298 -22.27 8.93 -3.11
CA GLY A 298 -21.66 9.84 -4.07
C GLY A 298 -20.64 10.82 -3.44
N LYS A 299 -19.84 11.43 -4.30
CA LYS A 299 -18.72 12.34 -3.91
C LYS A 299 -19.12 13.47 -2.97
N PRO A 300 -20.21 14.23 -3.23
CA PRO A 300 -20.55 15.36 -2.38
C PRO A 300 -20.85 14.93 -0.94
N ARG A 301 -21.59 13.82 -0.76
CA ARG A 301 -21.95 13.34 0.57
C ARG A 301 -20.74 12.79 1.30
N MET A 302 -19.88 12.03 0.64
CA MET A 302 -18.63 11.52 1.23
C MET A 302 -17.72 12.66 1.72
N LEU A 303 -17.55 13.71 0.93
CA LEU A 303 -16.75 14.87 1.33
C LEU A 303 -17.35 15.60 2.53
N GLN A 304 -18.69 15.77 2.57
CA GLN A 304 -19.37 16.34 3.74
C GLN A 304 -19.16 15.51 5.01
N LEU A 305 -19.27 14.19 4.91
CA LEU A 305 -19.02 13.28 6.03
C LEU A 305 -17.56 13.34 6.48
N TYR A 306 -16.61 13.34 5.55
CA TYR A 306 -15.20 13.48 5.86
C TYR A 306 -14.92 14.78 6.65
N LEU A 307 -15.38 15.91 6.14
CA LEU A 307 -15.23 17.22 6.81
C LEU A 307 -15.90 17.26 8.19
N ALA A 308 -16.96 16.49 8.39
CA ALA A 308 -17.66 16.44 9.68
C ALA A 308 -16.99 15.50 10.69
N HIS A 309 -16.14 14.54 10.27
CA HIS A 309 -15.57 13.51 11.14
C HIS A 309 -14.04 13.55 11.24
N ALA A 310 -13.36 14.22 10.30
CA ALA A 310 -11.91 14.25 10.29
C ALA A 310 -11.34 14.84 11.60
N PRO A 311 -10.26 14.25 12.15
CA PRO A 311 -9.55 14.79 13.31
C PRO A 311 -8.67 15.97 12.89
N TRP A 312 -8.64 17.02 13.72
CA TRP A 312 -7.86 18.24 13.48
C TRP A 312 -6.85 18.55 14.58
N GLY A 313 -6.48 17.53 15.36
CA GLY A 313 -5.58 17.65 16.50
C GLY A 313 -6.24 18.23 17.75
N ALA A 314 -5.54 18.23 18.89
CA ALA A 314 -6.03 18.74 20.17
C ALA A 314 -7.41 18.17 20.60
N GLY A 315 -7.74 16.93 20.21
CA GLY A 315 -9.06 16.34 20.48
C GLY A 315 -10.20 16.88 19.62
N LEU A 316 -9.91 17.81 18.69
CA LEU A 316 -10.91 18.39 17.81
C LEU A 316 -11.30 17.42 16.71
N CYS A 317 -12.60 17.27 16.47
CA CYS A 317 -13.12 16.59 15.29
C CYS A 317 -14.16 17.45 14.57
N GLY A 318 -14.10 17.39 13.25
CA GLY A 318 -14.95 18.17 12.35
C GLY A 318 -14.40 19.56 12.02
N ALA A 319 -14.58 19.93 10.76
CA ALA A 319 -14.08 21.16 10.15
C ALA A 319 -14.57 22.46 10.85
N GLU A 320 -15.82 22.47 11.31
CA GLU A 320 -16.40 23.66 11.97
C GLU A 320 -15.75 23.90 13.34
N ALA A 321 -15.53 22.80 14.13
CA ALA A 321 -14.86 22.91 15.42
C ALA A 321 -13.40 23.39 15.25
N ALA A 322 -12.68 22.82 14.27
CA ALA A 322 -11.34 23.22 13.96
C ALA A 322 -11.25 24.71 13.53
N SER A 323 -12.12 25.14 12.62
CA SER A 323 -12.15 26.52 12.15
C SER A 323 -12.38 27.54 13.28
N ARG A 324 -13.32 27.22 14.17
CA ARG A 324 -13.59 28.07 15.34
C ARG A 324 -12.43 28.10 16.32
N HIS A 325 -11.84 26.95 16.59
CA HIS A 325 -10.70 26.85 17.51
C HIS A 325 -9.49 27.64 17.01
N TYR A 326 -9.08 27.44 15.76
CA TYR A 326 -7.85 28.05 15.25
C TYR A 326 -8.04 29.49 14.73
N PHE A 327 -9.24 29.85 14.28
CA PHE A 327 -9.48 31.16 13.62
C PHE A 327 -10.65 31.96 14.20
N GLY A 328 -11.36 31.45 15.20
CA GLY A 328 -12.50 32.16 15.83
C GLY A 328 -13.69 32.38 14.89
N ARG A 329 -13.74 31.69 13.73
CA ARG A 329 -14.77 31.94 12.70
C ARG A 329 -15.34 30.63 12.12
N PRO A 330 -16.55 30.68 11.52
CA PRO A 330 -17.15 29.54 10.86
C PRO A 330 -16.31 29.04 9.68
N ALA A 331 -16.34 27.72 9.41
CA ALA A 331 -15.52 27.10 8.36
C ALA A 331 -15.81 27.63 6.95
N HIS A 332 -17.03 28.08 6.67
CA HIS A 332 -17.40 28.66 5.37
C HIS A 332 -16.84 30.07 5.13
N GLN A 333 -16.29 30.73 6.17
CA GLN A 333 -15.69 32.08 6.11
C GLN A 333 -14.16 32.04 6.07
N LEU A 334 -13.54 30.87 6.01
CA LEU A 334 -12.10 30.75 5.90
C LEU A 334 -11.59 31.30 4.57
N SER A 335 -10.48 32.06 4.63
CA SER A 335 -9.74 32.44 3.42
C SER A 335 -9.07 31.21 2.79
N PRO A 336 -8.65 31.26 1.52
CA PRO A 336 -7.89 30.17 0.89
C PRO A 336 -6.66 29.74 1.69
N THR A 337 -5.93 30.70 2.26
CA THR A 337 -4.71 30.45 3.05
C THR A 337 -5.01 29.75 4.38
N GLN A 338 -6.06 30.21 5.09
CA GLN A 338 -6.50 29.57 6.34
C GLN A 338 -7.00 28.15 6.08
N ALA A 339 -7.75 27.95 5.00
CA ALA A 339 -8.24 26.66 4.56
C ALA A 339 -7.08 25.71 4.21
N ALA A 340 -6.07 26.19 3.48
CA ALA A 340 -4.89 25.42 3.12
C ALA A 340 -4.08 25.00 4.35
N TRP A 341 -3.95 25.88 5.35
CA TRP A 341 -3.27 25.54 6.60
C TRP A 341 -4.01 24.46 7.38
N LEU A 342 -5.33 24.60 7.58
CA LEU A 342 -6.10 23.53 8.22
C LEU A 342 -5.97 22.21 7.47
N ALA A 343 -6.11 22.21 6.15
CA ALA A 343 -5.95 21.01 5.36
C ALA A 343 -4.54 20.41 5.48
N ALA A 344 -3.50 21.24 5.59
CA ALA A 344 -2.13 20.79 5.80
C ALA A 344 -1.94 20.02 7.13
N MET A 345 -2.75 20.29 8.15
CA MET A 345 -2.72 19.59 9.44
C MET A 345 -3.17 18.14 9.34
N LEU A 346 -4.02 17.78 8.37
CA LEU A 346 -4.60 16.44 8.24
C LEU A 346 -3.54 15.34 8.06
N HIS A 347 -2.37 15.69 7.54
CA HIS A 347 -1.26 14.76 7.41
C HIS A 347 -0.85 14.13 8.77
N ASN A 348 -0.77 14.93 9.83
CA ASN A 348 -0.52 14.49 11.21
C ASN A 348 -1.13 15.48 12.21
N PRO A 349 -2.45 15.40 12.44
CA PRO A 349 -3.19 16.45 13.16
C PRO A 349 -2.67 16.75 14.55
N ASN A 350 -2.30 15.72 15.32
CA ASN A 350 -1.83 15.91 16.70
C ASN A 350 -0.45 16.54 16.76
N VAL A 351 0.46 16.18 15.86
CA VAL A 351 1.80 16.79 15.78
C VAL A 351 1.72 18.24 15.35
N GLU A 352 0.90 18.54 14.35
CA GLU A 352 0.74 19.91 13.87
C GLU A 352 0.03 20.81 14.89
N ALA A 353 -0.97 20.28 15.61
CA ALA A 353 -1.61 21.00 16.72
C ALA A 353 -0.65 21.27 17.88
N GLY A 354 0.19 20.29 18.24
CA GLY A 354 1.24 20.45 19.26
C GLY A 354 2.25 21.52 18.86
N ARG A 355 2.77 21.46 17.64
CA ARG A 355 3.68 22.47 17.09
C ARG A 355 3.07 23.88 17.15
N TRP A 356 1.83 24.01 16.71
CA TRP A 356 1.10 25.27 16.76
C TRP A 356 0.95 25.80 18.19
N ALA A 357 0.56 24.96 19.13
CA ALA A 357 0.38 25.34 20.53
C ALA A 357 1.70 25.79 21.19
N GLU A 358 2.81 25.12 20.87
CA GLU A 358 4.12 25.40 21.47
C GLU A 358 4.82 26.60 20.84
N THR A 359 4.72 26.76 19.53
CA THR A 359 5.56 27.71 18.78
C THR A 359 4.79 28.85 18.11
N GLY A 360 3.47 28.71 17.98
CA GLY A 360 2.66 29.60 17.13
C GLY A 360 3.01 29.51 15.64
N GLN A 361 3.80 28.52 15.24
CA GLN A 361 4.27 28.37 13.87
C GLN A 361 3.47 27.29 13.11
N ILE A 362 3.17 27.59 11.87
CA ILE A 362 2.53 26.67 10.95
C ILE A 362 3.59 25.84 10.19
N ASN A 363 3.17 24.74 9.62
CA ASN A 363 3.97 24.01 8.63
C ASN A 363 3.88 24.74 7.28
N VAL A 364 4.73 25.72 7.09
CA VAL A 364 4.74 26.60 5.90
C VAL A 364 4.88 25.78 4.62
N ALA A 365 5.85 24.85 4.57
CA ALA A 365 6.12 24.06 3.37
C ALA A 365 4.89 23.20 3.00
N ARG A 366 4.23 22.56 3.97
CA ARG A 366 3.03 21.77 3.73
C ARG A 366 1.84 22.63 3.31
N THR A 367 1.66 23.82 3.90
CA THR A 367 0.61 24.75 3.52
C THR A 367 0.81 25.27 2.09
N GLN A 368 2.04 25.60 1.72
CA GLN A 368 2.40 25.98 0.36
C GLN A 368 2.11 24.85 -0.64
N TRP A 369 2.44 23.61 -0.27
CA TRP A 369 2.15 22.45 -1.09
C TRP A 369 0.63 22.26 -1.33
N VAL A 370 -0.19 22.45 -0.29
CA VAL A 370 -1.65 22.43 -0.42
C VAL A 370 -2.15 23.54 -1.35
N LEU A 371 -1.67 24.76 -1.17
CA LEU A 371 -2.02 25.90 -2.05
C LEU A 371 -1.66 25.63 -3.50
N HIS A 372 -0.50 25.04 -3.77
CA HIS A 372 -0.12 24.61 -5.12
C HIS A 372 -1.10 23.59 -5.71
N GLY A 373 -1.63 22.68 -4.89
CA GLY A 373 -2.63 21.69 -5.26
C GLY A 373 -4.04 22.24 -5.47
N MET A 374 -4.37 23.43 -4.95
CA MET A 374 -5.70 24.05 -5.09
C MET A 374 -5.93 24.61 -6.51
N ARG A 375 -6.09 23.72 -7.48
CA ARG A 375 -6.22 24.07 -8.90
C ARG A 375 -7.45 24.93 -9.21
N SER A 376 -8.41 25.02 -8.31
CA SER A 376 -9.57 25.92 -8.42
C SER A 376 -9.24 27.41 -8.23
N LEU A 377 -8.05 27.73 -7.69
CA LEU A 377 -7.53 29.09 -7.66
C LEU A 377 -6.85 29.43 -8.99
N PRO A 378 -7.01 30.66 -9.51
CA PRO A 378 -6.23 31.16 -10.64
C PRO A 378 -4.73 31.03 -10.36
N ARG A 379 -3.95 30.72 -11.39
CA ARG A 379 -2.49 30.48 -11.23
C ARG A 379 -1.77 31.66 -10.56
N ALA A 380 -2.07 32.89 -10.99
CA ALA A 380 -1.43 34.09 -10.44
C ALA A 380 -1.76 34.30 -8.95
N GLU A 381 -3.03 34.10 -8.57
CA GLU A 381 -3.45 34.19 -7.18
C GLU A 381 -2.80 33.09 -6.32
N ARG A 382 -2.73 31.88 -6.83
CA ARG A 382 -2.10 30.74 -6.14
C ARG A 382 -0.63 31.01 -5.84
N ILE A 383 0.15 31.53 -6.82
CA ILE A 383 1.55 31.93 -6.62
C ILE A 383 1.66 33.00 -5.54
N ARG A 384 0.84 34.05 -5.62
CA ARG A 384 0.82 35.12 -4.62
C ARG A 384 0.56 34.61 -3.21
N LEU A 385 -0.45 33.72 -3.03
CA LEU A 385 -0.77 33.14 -1.72
C LEU A 385 0.33 32.23 -1.18
N VAL A 386 1.04 31.51 -2.04
CA VAL A 386 2.20 30.69 -1.66
C VAL A 386 3.33 31.55 -1.11
N ASP A 387 3.60 32.70 -1.73
CA ASP A 387 4.63 33.63 -1.28
C ASP A 387 4.22 34.33 0.04
N GLU A 388 2.94 34.72 0.16
CA GLU A 388 2.39 35.33 1.37
C GLU A 388 2.44 34.39 2.60
N VAL A 389 2.24 33.08 2.43
CA VAL A 389 2.24 32.12 3.54
C VAL A 389 3.54 32.14 4.34
N ALA A 390 4.67 32.36 3.70
CA ALA A 390 5.97 32.45 4.37
C ALA A 390 6.09 33.66 5.32
N GLN A 391 5.27 34.68 5.10
CA GLN A 391 5.29 35.92 5.83
C GLN A 391 4.16 36.02 6.87
N LEU A 392 3.20 35.09 6.86
CA LEU A 392 2.06 35.11 7.76
C LEU A 392 2.51 34.80 9.20
N LYS A 393 2.12 35.70 10.10
CA LYS A 393 2.22 35.53 11.54
C LYS A 393 0.80 35.36 12.10
N TRP A 394 0.41 34.14 12.37
CA TRP A 394 -0.84 33.86 13.07
C TRP A 394 -0.55 33.72 14.57
N ALA A 395 -1.47 34.21 15.40
CA ALA A 395 -1.39 33.98 16.83
C ALA A 395 -1.68 32.54 17.16
N ALA A 396 -1.00 31.97 18.15
CA ALA A 396 -1.34 30.68 18.68
C ALA A 396 -2.79 30.67 19.22
N PRO A 397 -3.49 29.54 19.23
CA PRO A 397 -4.81 29.46 19.83
C PRO A 397 -4.73 29.92 21.29
N VAL A 398 -5.65 30.77 21.69
CA VAL A 398 -5.80 31.09 23.11
C VAL A 398 -6.40 29.85 23.76
N PRO A 399 -5.81 29.33 24.86
CA PRO A 399 -6.43 28.22 25.59
C PRO A 399 -7.87 28.60 25.92
N ALA A 400 -8.83 27.72 25.63
CA ALA A 400 -10.19 27.91 26.06
C ALA A 400 -10.23 27.99 27.61
N PRO A 401 -10.97 28.95 28.23
CA PRO A 401 -11.05 29.08 29.66
C PRO A 401 -11.62 27.82 30.33
#